data_ff873555a45744de169f18021196bf54
#
_entry.id   ff873555a45744de169f18021196bf54
#
_cell.length_a   1.000
_cell.length_b   1.000
_cell.length_c   1.000
_cell.angle_alpha   90.00
_cell.angle_beta   90.00
_cell.angle_gamma   90.00
#
_symmetry.space_group_name_H-M   'P 1'
#
loop_
_entity.id
_entity.type
_entity.pdbx_description
1 polymer ?
#
loop_
_entity_poly.entity_id
_entity_poly.type
_entity_poly.pdbx_seq_one_letter_code
_entity_poly.pdbx_strand_id
1 'polypeptide(L)'
;MKPSDAYLVLDRLTVLIVDDNAPLRGILRTILNAMGAPRIYEAGDVRTAMDVLQHEHVDLLICDWKMKPIDGLALVRWVRNPAKSPCATLPILMLTCYADAERVKMARDAGVTEFMVKPFSPESIYQHISSIFRKPRCFVDSKSFFGPDRRRKVDAHIADERRTRRGV
;
A
#
# COMPACT_ATOMS: atom_id res chain seq x y z
N MET A 1 -15.77 7.93 -17.02
CA MET A 1 -14.56 7.08 -17.04
C MET A 1 -14.98 5.72 -17.59
N LYS A 2 -14.41 5.27 -18.69
CA LYS A 2 -14.79 3.98 -19.30
C LYS A 2 -14.30 2.84 -18.39
N PRO A 3 -15.10 1.79 -18.18
CA PRO A 3 -14.72 0.65 -17.33
C PRO A 3 -13.40 -0.03 -17.75
N SER A 4 -13.00 0.10 -19.02
CA SER A 4 -11.81 -0.54 -19.58
C SER A 4 -10.47 0.01 -19.05
N ASP A 5 -10.40 1.29 -18.64
CA ASP A 5 -9.14 1.86 -18.14
C ASP A 5 -8.85 1.49 -16.68
N ALA A 6 -9.84 0.98 -16.02
CA ALA A 6 -9.80 0.64 -14.61
C ALA A 6 -9.08 -0.71 -14.35
N TYR A 7 -9.32 -1.69 -15.21
CA TYR A 7 -8.79 -3.06 -15.05
C TYR A 7 -7.33 -3.22 -15.50
N LEU A 8 -6.79 -2.27 -16.26
CA LEU A 8 -5.45 -2.34 -16.86
C LEU A 8 -4.27 -2.27 -15.86
N VAL A 9 -4.53 -1.89 -14.60
CA VAL A 9 -3.45 -1.75 -13.61
C VAL A 9 -3.14 -3.08 -12.93
N LEU A 10 -4.12 -3.94 -12.72
CA LEU A 10 -3.98 -5.17 -11.95
C LEU A 10 -3.60 -6.40 -12.79
N ASP A 11 -3.85 -6.36 -14.09
CA ASP A 11 -3.63 -7.50 -15.01
C ASP A 11 -2.17 -7.94 -15.17
N ARG A 12 -1.23 -7.15 -14.63
CA ARG A 12 0.22 -7.42 -14.68
C ARG A 12 0.88 -7.48 -13.30
N LEU A 13 0.10 -7.27 -12.23
CA LEU A 13 0.64 -7.17 -10.90
C LEU A 13 0.69 -8.52 -10.19
N THR A 14 1.85 -8.83 -9.63
CA THR A 14 2.01 -9.87 -8.62
C THR A 14 1.80 -9.25 -7.24
N VAL A 15 0.81 -9.73 -6.50
CA VAL A 15 0.41 -9.18 -5.21
C VAL A 15 0.76 -10.16 -4.09
N LEU A 16 1.33 -9.66 -3.01
CA LEU A 16 1.48 -10.40 -1.75
C LEU A 16 0.48 -9.85 -0.73
N ILE A 17 -0.37 -10.73 -0.20
CA ILE A 17 -1.30 -10.44 0.89
C ILE A 17 -0.73 -10.99 2.19
N VAL A 18 -0.62 -10.14 3.22
CA VAL A 18 -0.12 -10.52 4.55
C VAL A 18 -1.14 -10.12 5.61
N ASP A 19 -1.78 -11.11 6.22
CA ASP A 19 -2.79 -10.93 7.28
C ASP A 19 -2.87 -12.26 8.07
N ASP A 20 -2.93 -12.24 9.40
CA ASP A 20 -3.05 -13.45 10.20
C ASP A 20 -4.48 -14.05 10.17
N ASN A 21 -5.46 -13.29 9.68
CA ASN A 21 -6.85 -13.73 9.48
C ASN A 21 -7.02 -14.42 8.11
N ALA A 22 -6.99 -15.74 8.09
CA ALA A 22 -7.12 -16.53 6.86
C ALA A 22 -8.43 -16.27 6.07
N PRO A 23 -9.63 -16.17 6.68
CA PRO A 23 -10.84 -15.77 6.00
C PRO A 23 -10.70 -14.42 5.27
N LEU A 24 -10.08 -13.43 5.89
CA LEU A 24 -9.89 -12.11 5.29
C LEU A 24 -8.92 -12.16 4.10
N ARG A 25 -7.83 -12.94 4.20
CA ARG A 25 -6.94 -13.18 3.04
C ARG A 25 -7.71 -13.79 1.87
N GLY A 26 -8.58 -14.78 2.13
CA GLY A 26 -9.42 -15.39 1.10
C GLY A 26 -10.35 -14.39 0.41
N ILE A 27 -10.96 -13.48 1.17
CA ILE A 27 -11.78 -12.38 0.63
C ILE A 27 -10.95 -11.46 -0.26
N LEU A 28 -9.80 -11.00 0.23
CA LEU A 28 -8.89 -10.13 -0.53
C LEU A 28 -8.44 -10.81 -1.83
N ARG A 29 -8.04 -12.08 -1.76
CA ARG A 29 -7.68 -12.86 -2.94
C ARG A 29 -8.82 -12.93 -3.96
N THR A 30 -10.03 -13.20 -3.50
CA THR A 30 -11.20 -13.25 -4.39
C THR A 30 -11.45 -11.91 -5.09
N ILE A 31 -11.35 -10.81 -4.35
CA ILE A 31 -11.51 -9.45 -4.89
C ILE A 31 -10.41 -9.15 -5.92
N LEU A 32 -9.15 -9.42 -5.60
CA LEU A 32 -8.02 -9.15 -6.50
C LEU A 32 -8.06 -10.03 -7.76
N ASN A 33 -8.46 -11.30 -7.64
CA ASN A 33 -8.67 -12.18 -8.80
C ASN A 33 -9.79 -11.64 -9.71
N ALA A 34 -10.90 -11.19 -9.13
CA ALA A 34 -12.01 -10.57 -9.89
C ALA A 34 -11.56 -9.26 -10.58
N MET A 35 -10.55 -8.58 -10.07
CA MET A 35 -9.94 -7.40 -10.67
C MET A 35 -8.84 -7.72 -11.68
N GLY A 36 -8.55 -9.01 -11.92
CA GLY A 36 -7.62 -9.47 -12.96
C GLY A 36 -6.18 -9.64 -12.51
N ALA A 37 -5.87 -9.64 -11.20
CA ALA A 37 -4.51 -9.91 -10.72
C ALA A 37 -4.06 -11.33 -11.10
N PRO A 38 -2.98 -11.52 -11.90
CA PRO A 38 -2.61 -12.83 -12.44
C PRO A 38 -1.93 -13.73 -11.41
N ARG A 39 -1.30 -13.15 -10.40
CA ARG A 39 -0.56 -13.88 -9.39
C ARG A 39 -0.72 -13.25 -8.01
N ILE A 40 -1.15 -14.06 -7.05
CA ILE A 40 -1.37 -13.63 -5.68
C ILE A 40 -0.70 -14.62 -4.74
N TYR A 41 0.26 -14.13 -3.96
CA TYR A 41 0.86 -14.85 -2.84
C TYR A 41 0.14 -14.49 -1.55
N GLU A 42 0.10 -15.42 -0.62
CA GLU A 42 -0.50 -15.22 0.70
C GLU A 42 0.48 -15.61 1.80
N ALA A 43 0.56 -14.81 2.84
CA ALA A 43 1.32 -15.09 4.05
C ALA A 43 0.47 -14.81 5.30
N GLY A 44 0.49 -15.72 6.26
CA GLY A 44 -0.21 -15.56 7.53
C GLY A 44 0.62 -14.85 8.62
N ASP A 45 1.87 -14.57 8.34
CA ASP A 45 2.80 -13.94 9.28
C ASP A 45 3.96 -13.24 8.54
N VAL A 46 4.71 -12.43 9.31
CA VAL A 46 5.81 -11.62 8.78
C VAL A 46 6.97 -12.46 8.25
N ARG A 47 7.27 -13.60 8.85
CA ARG A 47 8.39 -14.46 8.41
C ARG A 47 8.11 -15.09 7.05
N THR A 48 6.91 -15.64 6.89
CA THR A 48 6.46 -16.18 5.61
C THR A 48 6.43 -15.09 4.54
N ALA A 49 6.02 -13.87 4.89
CA ALA A 49 6.05 -12.74 3.96
C ALA A 49 7.46 -12.35 3.54
N MET A 50 8.42 -12.33 4.47
CA MET A 50 9.84 -12.07 4.16
C MET A 50 10.41 -13.12 3.22
N ASP A 51 10.09 -14.41 3.46
CA ASP A 51 10.53 -15.51 2.62
C ASP A 51 10.01 -15.36 1.19
N VAL A 52 8.73 -15.07 1.01
CA VAL A 52 8.14 -14.77 -0.31
C VAL A 52 8.87 -13.61 -0.98
N LEU A 53 9.09 -12.49 -0.27
CA LEU A 53 9.76 -11.31 -0.82
C LEU A 53 11.23 -11.52 -1.18
N GLN A 54 11.89 -12.52 -0.60
CA GLN A 54 13.26 -12.90 -0.94
C GLN A 54 13.37 -13.76 -2.20
N HIS A 55 12.35 -14.55 -2.51
CA HIS A 55 12.41 -15.54 -3.58
C HIS A 55 11.51 -15.21 -4.78
N GLU A 56 10.51 -14.34 -4.59
CA GLU A 56 9.52 -14.02 -5.60
C GLU A 56 9.50 -12.53 -5.95
N HIS A 57 9.22 -12.23 -7.22
CA HIS A 57 8.98 -10.85 -7.64
C HIS A 57 7.56 -10.44 -7.25
N VAL A 58 7.45 -9.42 -6.40
CA VAL A 58 6.19 -8.84 -5.94
C VAL A 58 6.12 -7.37 -6.34
N ASP A 59 5.00 -6.96 -6.93
CA ASP A 59 4.76 -5.59 -7.38
C ASP A 59 3.96 -4.76 -6.36
N LEU A 60 3.18 -5.42 -5.50
CA LEU A 60 2.38 -4.78 -4.47
C LEU A 60 2.31 -5.65 -3.22
N LEU A 61 2.60 -5.06 -2.07
CA LEU A 61 2.35 -5.65 -0.76
C LEU A 61 1.08 -5.06 -0.15
N ILE A 62 0.11 -5.92 0.18
CA ILE A 62 -1.06 -5.57 1.00
C ILE A 62 -0.85 -6.22 2.36
N CYS A 63 -0.70 -5.43 3.41
CA CYS A 63 -0.30 -5.91 4.72
C CYS A 63 -1.24 -5.41 5.82
N ASP A 64 -1.75 -6.32 6.65
CA ASP A 64 -2.42 -5.92 7.88
C ASP A 64 -1.41 -5.32 8.86
N TRP A 65 -1.85 -4.30 9.60
CA TRP A 65 -1.03 -3.71 10.65
C TRP A 65 -0.90 -4.63 11.84
N LYS A 66 -2.05 -5.11 12.34
CA LYS A 66 -2.12 -5.80 13.62
C LYS A 66 -2.08 -7.31 13.46
N MET A 67 -0.90 -7.86 13.42
CA MET A 67 -0.66 -9.31 13.38
C MET A 67 0.14 -9.77 14.61
N LYS A 68 0.11 -11.06 14.89
CA LYS A 68 0.92 -11.71 15.94
C LYS A 68 1.82 -12.78 15.31
N PRO A 69 3.00 -13.04 15.87
CA PRO A 69 3.66 -12.35 17.00
C PRO A 69 4.34 -11.03 16.61
N ILE A 70 4.48 -10.73 15.31
CA ILE A 70 5.18 -9.56 14.77
C ILE A 70 4.17 -8.75 13.97
N ASP A 71 4.08 -7.44 14.22
CA ASP A 71 3.16 -6.55 13.51
C ASP A 71 3.61 -6.22 12.08
N GLY A 72 2.65 -5.80 11.25
CA GLY A 72 2.92 -5.45 9.86
C GLY A 72 3.86 -4.24 9.69
N LEU A 73 3.95 -3.37 10.69
CA LEU A 73 4.86 -2.22 10.65
C LEU A 73 6.33 -2.67 10.72
N ALA A 74 6.61 -3.75 11.42
CA ALA A 74 7.94 -4.37 11.43
C ALA A 74 8.32 -4.91 10.04
N LEU A 75 7.37 -5.52 9.31
CA LEU A 75 7.58 -5.93 7.92
C LEU A 75 7.88 -4.73 7.02
N VAL A 76 7.13 -3.63 7.16
CA VAL A 76 7.38 -2.40 6.40
C VAL A 76 8.80 -1.88 6.64
N ARG A 77 9.23 -1.79 7.89
CA ARG A 77 10.59 -1.35 8.23
C ARG A 77 11.66 -2.27 7.64
N TRP A 78 11.42 -3.57 7.63
CA TRP A 78 12.32 -4.52 7.00
C TRP A 78 12.37 -4.32 5.48
N VAL A 79 11.21 -4.18 4.81
CA VAL A 79 11.14 -3.90 3.37
C VAL A 79 11.89 -2.61 3.02
N ARG A 80 11.74 -1.56 3.84
CA ARG A 80 12.38 -0.25 3.61
C ARG A 80 13.87 -0.20 3.94
N ASN A 81 14.45 -1.28 4.43
CA ASN A 81 15.89 -1.36 4.68
C ASN A 81 16.63 -1.93 3.45
N PRO A 82 17.33 -1.11 2.65
CA PRO A 82 18.00 -1.58 1.43
C PRO A 82 19.11 -2.60 1.68
N ALA A 83 19.66 -2.67 2.91
CA ALA A 83 20.68 -3.65 3.28
C ALA A 83 20.09 -5.04 3.58
N LYS A 84 18.76 -5.14 3.77
CA LYS A 84 18.08 -6.39 4.18
C LYS A 84 17.08 -6.88 3.15
N SER A 85 16.43 -5.97 2.43
CA SER A 85 15.33 -6.26 1.52
C SER A 85 15.77 -6.12 0.07
N PRO A 86 15.44 -7.09 -0.80
CA PRO A 86 15.69 -6.97 -2.24
C PRO A 86 14.74 -5.99 -2.94
N CYS A 87 13.69 -5.52 -2.26
CA CYS A 87 12.61 -4.72 -2.84
C CYS A 87 12.27 -3.48 -2.01
N ALA A 88 13.29 -2.70 -1.60
CA ALA A 88 13.13 -1.56 -0.70
C ALA A 88 12.15 -0.47 -1.20
N THR A 89 11.88 -0.41 -2.50
CA THR A 89 10.94 0.53 -3.12
C THR A 89 9.54 -0.06 -3.37
N LEU A 90 9.29 -1.30 -2.96
CA LEU A 90 8.01 -1.99 -3.15
C LEU A 90 6.84 -1.13 -2.66
N PRO A 91 5.79 -0.89 -3.47
CA PRO A 91 4.56 -0.27 -3.02
C PRO A 91 3.89 -1.08 -1.91
N ILE A 92 3.47 -0.40 -0.84
CA ILE A 92 2.85 -1.02 0.32
C ILE A 92 1.52 -0.34 0.61
N LEU A 93 0.43 -1.12 0.54
CA LEU A 93 -0.90 -0.76 1.04
C LEU A 93 -1.09 -1.39 2.42
N MET A 94 -1.13 -0.58 3.45
CA MET A 94 -1.36 -1.06 4.81
C MET A 94 -2.84 -1.06 5.17
N LEU A 95 -3.34 -2.18 5.69
CA LEU A 95 -4.69 -2.31 6.21
C LEU A 95 -4.69 -2.06 7.72
N THR A 96 -5.68 -1.32 8.23
CA THR A 96 -5.78 -1.02 9.65
C THR A 96 -7.23 -0.91 10.12
N CYS A 97 -7.51 -1.30 11.35
CA CYS A 97 -8.81 -1.04 11.98
C CYS A 97 -8.90 0.38 12.59
N TYR A 98 -7.82 1.15 12.55
CA TYR A 98 -7.74 2.42 13.28
C TYR A 98 -7.12 3.51 12.39
N ALA A 99 -7.77 4.67 12.34
CA ALA A 99 -7.37 5.82 11.53
C ALA A 99 -7.03 7.06 12.38
N ASP A 100 -6.56 6.87 13.62
CA ASP A 100 -6.10 8.01 14.42
C ASP A 100 -4.83 8.63 13.84
N ALA A 101 -4.65 9.94 14.08
CA ALA A 101 -3.57 10.73 13.51
C ALA A 101 -2.17 10.22 13.87
N GLU A 102 -2.01 9.63 15.06
CA GLU A 102 -0.73 9.07 15.51
C GLU A 102 -0.33 7.85 14.67
N ARG A 103 -1.27 6.93 14.44
CA ARG A 103 -1.02 5.73 13.63
C ARG A 103 -0.77 6.06 12.18
N VAL A 104 -1.54 6.99 11.61
CA VAL A 104 -1.27 7.51 10.26
C VAL A 104 0.14 8.06 10.16
N LYS A 105 0.60 8.81 11.16
CA LYS A 105 1.96 9.31 11.23
C LYS A 105 2.99 8.19 11.35
N MET A 106 2.75 7.20 12.22
CA MET A 106 3.65 6.05 12.38
C MET A 106 3.80 5.24 11.08
N ALA A 107 2.70 4.96 10.38
CA ALA A 107 2.71 4.26 9.10
C ALA A 107 3.50 5.03 8.04
N ARG A 108 3.25 6.33 7.93
CA ARG A 108 3.97 7.23 7.03
C ARG A 108 5.46 7.26 7.34
N ASP A 109 5.82 7.37 8.62
CA ASP A 109 7.19 7.45 9.09
C ASP A 109 7.93 6.11 8.94
N ALA A 110 7.22 4.99 8.92
CA ALA A 110 7.76 3.68 8.57
C ALA A 110 7.96 3.49 7.05
N GLY A 111 7.38 4.33 6.20
CA GLY A 111 7.52 4.25 4.75
C GLY A 111 6.39 3.51 4.04
N VAL A 112 5.19 3.45 4.63
CA VAL A 112 3.97 2.95 3.96
C VAL A 112 3.63 3.84 2.77
N THR A 113 3.27 3.25 1.62
CA THR A 113 2.91 4.01 0.42
C THR A 113 1.51 4.59 0.55
N GLU A 114 0.54 3.76 0.96
CA GLU A 114 -0.85 4.13 1.17
C GLU A 114 -1.42 3.29 2.31
N PHE A 115 -2.46 3.77 3.00
CA PHE A 115 -3.14 2.97 4.01
C PHE A 115 -4.65 3.03 3.81
N MET A 116 -5.34 1.96 4.23
CA MET A 116 -6.77 1.81 4.10
C MET A 116 -7.37 1.29 5.40
N VAL A 117 -8.51 1.84 5.78
CA VAL A 117 -9.21 1.46 7.01
C VAL A 117 -10.17 0.31 6.75
N LYS A 118 -10.18 -0.68 7.64
CA LYS A 118 -11.18 -1.74 7.69
C LYS A 118 -12.47 -1.21 8.36
N PRO A 119 -13.68 -1.56 7.89
CA PRO A 119 -13.98 -2.43 6.77
C PRO A 119 -13.78 -1.74 5.42
N PHE A 120 -13.49 -2.51 4.39
CA PHE A 120 -13.26 -2.02 3.04
C PHE A 120 -14.21 -2.69 2.03
N SER A 121 -14.43 -2.02 0.91
CA SER A 121 -15.17 -2.55 -0.24
C SER A 121 -14.21 -2.89 -1.40
N PRO A 122 -14.63 -3.73 -2.36
CA PRO A 122 -13.85 -3.96 -3.58
C PRO A 122 -13.50 -2.65 -4.29
N GLU A 123 -14.43 -1.71 -4.35
CA GLU A 123 -14.22 -0.41 -4.98
C GLU A 123 -13.14 0.41 -4.27
N SER A 124 -13.14 0.44 -2.91
CA SER A 124 -12.10 1.16 -2.16
C SER A 124 -10.72 0.54 -2.35
N ILE A 125 -10.60 -0.79 -2.38
CA ILE A 125 -9.34 -1.50 -2.68
C ILE A 125 -8.84 -1.07 -4.06
N TYR A 126 -9.72 -1.10 -5.07
CA TYR A 126 -9.38 -0.68 -6.42
C TYR A 126 -8.88 0.77 -6.48
N GLN A 127 -9.57 1.69 -5.81
CA GLN A 127 -9.19 3.11 -5.78
C GLN A 127 -7.81 3.32 -5.16
N HIS A 128 -7.51 2.67 -4.04
CA HIS A 128 -6.20 2.77 -3.37
C HIS A 128 -5.08 2.19 -4.25
N ILE A 129 -5.28 1.00 -4.82
CA ILE A 129 -4.29 0.38 -5.72
C ILE A 129 -4.07 1.27 -6.96
N SER A 130 -5.15 1.75 -7.58
CA SER A 130 -5.05 2.67 -8.73
C SER A 130 -4.30 3.96 -8.38
N SER A 131 -4.53 4.51 -7.19
CA SER A 131 -3.81 5.71 -6.72
C SER A 131 -2.30 5.45 -6.60
N ILE A 132 -1.91 4.29 -6.06
CA ILE A 132 -0.50 3.90 -5.90
C ILE A 132 0.22 3.89 -7.25
N PHE A 133 -0.40 3.28 -8.28
CA PHE A 133 0.27 3.09 -9.58
C PHE A 133 0.09 4.25 -10.56
N ARG A 134 -1.01 5.01 -10.48
CA ARG A 134 -1.23 6.17 -11.35
C ARG A 134 -0.50 7.43 -10.87
N LYS A 135 -0.25 7.55 -9.56
CA LYS A 135 0.45 8.68 -8.96
C LYS A 135 1.59 8.17 -8.05
N PRO A 136 2.61 7.50 -8.63
CA PRO A 136 3.70 6.96 -7.83
C PRO A 136 4.40 8.08 -7.07
N ARG A 137 4.65 7.85 -5.79
CA ARG A 137 5.42 8.78 -4.96
C ARG A 137 6.90 8.61 -5.25
N CYS A 138 7.61 9.72 -5.41
CA CYS A 138 9.07 9.69 -5.40
C CYS A 138 9.58 9.13 -4.08
N PHE A 139 10.63 8.32 -4.12
CA PHE A 139 11.31 7.86 -2.92
C PHE A 139 12.33 8.89 -2.47
N VAL A 140 12.40 9.09 -1.17
CA VAL A 140 13.40 9.95 -0.51
C VAL A 140 14.39 9.04 0.21
N ASP A 141 15.67 9.23 -0.09
CA ASP A 141 16.78 8.60 0.62
C ASP A 141 17.50 9.66 1.45
N SER A 142 17.49 9.49 2.75
CA SER A 142 18.16 10.35 3.70
C SER A 142 18.82 9.54 4.81
N LYS A 143 19.75 10.14 5.57
CA LYS A 143 20.44 9.45 6.67
C LYS A 143 19.51 8.78 7.69
N SER A 144 18.27 9.24 7.82
CA SER A 144 17.32 8.78 8.84
C SER A 144 16.03 8.16 8.27
N PHE A 145 15.83 8.19 6.94
CA PHE A 145 14.59 7.74 6.32
C PHE A 145 14.80 7.29 4.88
N PHE A 146 14.33 6.09 4.56
CA PHE A 146 14.18 5.60 3.21
C PHE A 146 12.71 5.23 2.98
N GLY A 147 12.05 5.87 2.01
CA GLY A 147 10.64 5.58 1.72
C GLY A 147 9.98 6.62 0.81
N PRO A 148 8.68 6.45 0.54
CA PRO A 148 7.92 7.39 -0.27
C PRO A 148 7.93 8.79 0.34
N ASP A 149 8.00 9.83 -0.50
CA ASP A 149 7.95 11.22 -0.03
C ASP A 149 6.70 11.45 0.84
N ARG A 150 6.91 11.95 2.05
CA ARG A 150 5.88 12.21 3.05
C ARG A 150 5.01 13.43 2.70
N ARG A 151 5.46 14.28 1.78
CA ARG A 151 4.74 15.48 1.35
C ARG A 151 3.73 15.11 0.27
N ARG A 152 2.44 15.24 0.56
CA ARG A 152 1.46 15.33 -0.52
C ARG A 152 1.69 16.67 -1.21
N LYS A 153 2.17 16.69 -2.45
CA LYS A 153 2.03 17.87 -3.29
C LYS A 153 0.54 18.10 -3.43
N VAL A 154 0.05 19.14 -2.77
CA VAL A 154 -1.29 19.68 -3.07
C VAL A 154 -1.18 20.16 -4.50
N ASP A 155 -1.93 19.55 -5.42
CA ASP A 155 -1.99 20.00 -6.81
C ASP A 155 -2.33 21.50 -6.77
N ALA A 156 -1.45 22.32 -7.35
CA ALA A 156 -1.56 23.79 -7.33
C ALA A 156 -2.87 24.32 -7.98
N HIS A 157 -3.58 23.47 -8.74
CA HIS A 157 -4.87 23.81 -9.33
C HIS A 157 -6.00 24.03 -8.31
N ILE A 158 -5.95 23.43 -7.11
CA ILE A 158 -7.01 23.62 -6.10
C ILE A 158 -6.77 24.91 -5.27
N ALA A 159 -5.54 25.41 -5.25
CA ALA A 159 -5.21 26.64 -4.52
C ALA A 159 -5.68 27.90 -5.24
N ASP A 160 -5.81 27.85 -6.58
CA ASP A 160 -6.19 29.01 -7.39
C ASP A 160 -7.72 29.27 -7.39
N GLU A 161 -8.54 28.22 -7.33
CA GLU A 161 -10.00 28.37 -7.21
C GLU A 161 -10.45 28.96 -5.88
N ARG A 162 -9.66 28.84 -4.81
CA ARG A 162 -9.99 29.46 -3.50
C ARG A 162 -9.58 30.93 -3.41
N ARG A 163 -8.67 31.39 -4.26
CA ARG A 163 -8.29 32.83 -4.33
C ARG A 163 -9.29 33.65 -5.11
N THR A 164 -9.89 33.08 -6.14
CA THR A 164 -10.89 33.77 -6.99
C THR A 164 -12.26 33.93 -6.31
N ARG A 165 -12.57 33.13 -5.27
CA ARG A 165 -13.86 33.24 -4.53
C ARG A 165 -13.82 34.18 -3.31
N ARG A 166 -12.69 34.83 -3.01
CA ARG A 166 -12.57 35.81 -1.90
C ARG A 166 -12.43 37.25 -2.35
N GLY A 167 -12.68 37.54 -3.58
CA GLY A 167 -12.60 38.89 -4.17
C GLY A 167 -13.87 39.29 -4.91
N VAL A 168 -15.00 39.28 -4.22
CA VAL A 168 -16.21 40.10 -4.54
C VAL A 168 -16.87 40.47 -3.24
#